data_3410b71d7b50c38e23aa8027677deedc
#
_entry.id   3410b71d7b50c38e23aa8027677deedc
#
_cell.length_a   1.000
_cell.length_b   1.000
_cell.length_c   1.000
_cell.angle_alpha   90.00
_cell.angle_beta   90.00
_cell.angle_gamma   90.00
#
_symmetry.space_group_name_H-M   'P 1'
#
loop_
_entity.id
_entity.type
_entity.pdbx_description
1 polymer ?
#
loop_
_entity_poly.entity_id
_entity_poly.type
_entity_poly.pdbx_seq_one_letter_code
_entity_poly.pdbx_strand_id
1 'polypeptide(L)'
;MIKVKFFIFFLITFVFYTNIQRANEILIYADRIDYDANENLIARGNAKIIYKQKILTSDLIIYNKKDDEYNLPSDFSFKDEKNNYYSGSSAKFSKNLNSAEIQNIKLMLNDGSRIVGKSA
;
A
#
# COMPACT_ATOMS: atom_id res chain seq x y z
N MET A 1 -2.96 -44.80 -19.29
CA MET A 1 -1.70 -44.10 -19.05
C MET A 1 -1.63 -42.73 -19.69
N ILE A 2 -2.07 -42.55 -20.92
CA ILE A 2 -2.07 -41.25 -21.61
C ILE A 2 -2.96 -40.22 -20.91
N LYS A 3 -4.07 -40.63 -20.31
CA LYS A 3 -4.98 -39.75 -19.59
C LYS A 3 -4.39 -39.16 -18.31
N VAL A 4 -3.47 -39.84 -17.65
CA VAL A 4 -2.83 -39.36 -16.41
C VAL A 4 -1.83 -38.22 -16.71
N LYS A 5 -1.04 -38.34 -17.79
CA LYS A 5 -0.11 -37.29 -18.22
C LYS A 5 -0.86 -36.02 -18.64
N PHE A 6 -2.00 -36.17 -19.28
CA PHE A 6 -2.85 -35.03 -19.68
C PHE A 6 -3.41 -34.28 -18.48
N PHE A 7 -3.79 -35.02 -17.45
CA PHE A 7 -4.33 -34.43 -16.22
C PHE A 7 -3.30 -33.63 -15.44
N ILE A 8 -2.06 -34.13 -15.34
CA ILE A 8 -0.96 -33.46 -14.67
C ILE A 8 -0.59 -32.15 -15.40
N PHE A 9 -0.57 -32.16 -16.72
CA PHE A 9 -0.29 -30.98 -17.52
C PHE A 9 -1.36 -29.90 -17.32
N PHE A 10 -2.63 -30.29 -17.21
CA PHE A 10 -3.73 -29.36 -16.94
C PHE A 10 -3.63 -28.72 -15.56
N LEU A 11 -3.21 -29.46 -14.54
CA LEU A 11 -2.97 -28.96 -13.19
C LEU A 11 -1.84 -27.92 -13.13
N ILE A 12 -0.75 -28.15 -13.84
CA ILE A 12 0.38 -27.21 -13.90
C ILE A 12 -0.04 -25.89 -14.56
N THR A 13 -0.83 -25.93 -15.61
CA THR A 13 -1.36 -24.73 -16.28
C THR A 13 -2.26 -23.95 -15.35
N PHE A 14 -3.05 -24.59 -14.51
CA PHE A 14 -3.94 -23.94 -13.55
C PHE A 14 -3.17 -23.18 -12.46
N VAL A 15 -2.03 -23.71 -12.01
CA VAL A 15 -1.18 -23.07 -11.01
C VAL A 15 -0.56 -21.77 -11.56
N PHE A 16 -0.20 -21.70 -12.81
CA PHE A 16 0.33 -20.50 -13.45
C PHE A 16 -0.67 -19.35 -13.47
N TYR A 17 -1.95 -19.63 -13.69
CA TYR A 17 -2.99 -18.60 -13.67
C TYR A 17 -3.18 -17.96 -12.30
N THR A 18 -3.02 -18.73 -11.23
CA THR A 18 -3.17 -18.20 -9.86
C THR A 18 -2.06 -17.22 -9.51
N ASN A 19 -0.86 -17.39 -10.02
CA ASN A 19 0.28 -16.50 -9.74
C ASN A 19 0.14 -15.13 -10.42
N ILE A 20 -0.52 -15.03 -11.56
CA ILE A 20 -0.71 -13.78 -12.29
C ILE A 20 -1.65 -12.81 -11.56
N GLN A 21 -2.64 -13.35 -10.80
CA GLN A 21 -3.61 -12.53 -10.07
C GLN A 21 -3.02 -11.79 -8.87
N ARG A 22 -1.88 -12.23 -8.33
CA ARG A 22 -1.22 -11.61 -7.18
C ARG A 22 -0.53 -10.28 -7.49
N ALA A 23 -0.28 -9.97 -8.76
CA ALA A 23 0.44 -8.77 -9.16
C ALA A 23 -0.31 -7.47 -8.85
N ASN A 24 -1.64 -7.51 -8.60
CA ASN A 24 -2.48 -6.34 -8.33
C ASN A 24 -2.93 -6.24 -6.87
N GLU A 25 -2.36 -7.04 -5.97
CA GLU A 25 -2.74 -7.01 -4.56
C GLU A 25 -1.99 -5.92 -3.79
N ILE A 26 -2.67 -5.34 -2.79
CA ILE A 26 -2.03 -4.44 -1.83
C ILE A 26 -1.29 -5.29 -0.81
N LEU A 27 -0.01 -5.00 -0.60
CA LEU A 27 0.82 -5.68 0.38
C LEU A 27 1.03 -4.77 1.58
N ILE A 28 0.80 -5.29 2.79
CA ILE A 28 0.95 -4.57 4.04
C ILE A 28 2.00 -5.29 4.89
N TYR A 29 3.03 -4.55 5.31
CA TYR A 29 4.09 -5.03 6.19
C TYR A 29 4.14 -4.17 7.43
N ALA A 30 4.39 -4.77 8.57
CA ALA A 30 4.62 -4.06 9.84
C ALA A 30 5.26 -5.00 10.85
N ASP A 31 5.83 -4.42 11.92
CA ASP A 31 6.34 -5.23 13.03
C ASP A 31 5.19 -5.92 13.77
N ARG A 32 4.03 -5.27 13.83
CA ARG A 32 2.84 -5.80 14.45
C ARG A 32 1.58 -5.39 13.69
N ILE A 33 0.68 -6.35 13.45
CA ILE A 33 -0.60 -6.10 12.80
C ILE A 33 -1.71 -6.62 13.71
N ASP A 34 -2.64 -5.74 14.07
CA ASP A 34 -3.80 -6.04 14.91
C ASP A 34 -5.09 -5.58 14.23
N TYR A 35 -6.22 -6.03 14.77
CA TYR A 35 -7.53 -5.56 14.39
C TYR A 35 -8.21 -4.95 15.62
N ASP A 36 -8.91 -3.82 15.44
CA ASP A 36 -9.70 -3.23 16.51
C ASP A 36 -11.13 -3.82 16.55
N ALA A 37 -11.98 -3.30 17.46
CA ALA A 37 -13.35 -3.77 17.62
C ALA A 37 -14.22 -3.54 16.39
N ASN A 38 -13.86 -2.59 15.52
CA ASN A 38 -14.57 -2.27 14.29
C ASN A 38 -13.95 -2.93 13.06
N GLU A 39 -13.07 -3.92 13.26
CA GLU A 39 -12.38 -4.64 12.21
C GLU A 39 -11.42 -3.78 11.37
N ASN A 40 -11.01 -2.61 11.88
CA ASN A 40 -9.96 -1.82 11.28
C ASN A 40 -8.62 -2.52 11.49
N LEU A 41 -7.79 -2.55 10.45
CA LEU A 41 -6.45 -3.10 10.54
C LEU A 41 -5.50 -2.04 11.07
N ILE A 42 -4.72 -2.37 12.10
CA ILE A 42 -3.76 -1.47 12.72
C ILE A 42 -2.36 -2.06 12.52
N ALA A 43 -1.54 -1.38 11.72
CA ALA A 43 -0.15 -1.77 11.45
C ALA A 43 0.77 -0.85 12.24
N ARG A 44 1.58 -1.42 13.15
CA ARG A 44 2.47 -0.68 14.05
C ARG A 44 3.91 -1.09 13.84
N GLY A 45 4.79 -0.09 13.86
CA GLY A 45 6.23 -0.28 13.76
C GLY A 45 6.67 -0.59 12.34
N ASN A 46 7.40 0.34 11.72
CA ASN A 46 7.91 0.19 10.35
C ASN A 46 6.83 -0.27 9.38
N ALA A 47 5.63 0.30 9.51
CA ALA A 47 4.50 -0.06 8.68
C ALA A 47 4.73 0.40 7.24
N LYS A 48 4.44 -0.48 6.29
CA LYS A 48 4.66 -0.23 4.86
C LYS A 48 3.51 -0.82 4.06
N ILE A 49 2.99 -0.01 3.14
CA ILE A 49 1.99 -0.46 2.18
C ILE A 49 2.59 -0.34 0.78
N ILE A 50 2.50 -1.41 0.01
CA ILE A 50 2.96 -1.45 -1.37
C ILE A 50 1.76 -1.79 -2.26
N TYR A 51 1.48 -0.91 -3.21
CA TYR A 51 0.48 -1.14 -4.24
C TYR A 51 1.04 -0.72 -5.59
N LYS A 52 1.26 -1.70 -6.47
CA LYS A 52 1.99 -1.49 -7.73
C LYS A 52 3.36 -0.88 -7.42
N GLN A 53 3.66 0.31 -7.93
CA GLN A 53 4.93 0.99 -7.70
C GLN A 53 4.84 2.11 -6.66
N LYS A 54 3.72 2.17 -5.92
CA LYS A 54 3.51 3.12 -4.84
C LYS A 54 3.92 2.50 -3.51
N ILE A 55 4.65 3.25 -2.70
CA ILE A 55 5.14 2.79 -1.40
C ILE A 55 4.81 3.83 -0.34
N LEU A 56 4.04 3.43 0.67
CA LEU A 56 3.65 4.26 1.80
C LEU A 56 4.28 3.69 3.06
N THR A 57 5.02 4.52 3.82
CA THR A 57 5.66 4.10 5.06
C THR A 57 5.32 5.05 6.20
N SER A 58 5.12 4.49 7.39
CA SER A 58 4.87 5.21 8.64
C SER A 58 5.08 4.29 9.82
N ASP A 59 5.16 4.85 11.03
CA ASP A 59 5.18 4.03 12.24
C ASP A 59 3.82 3.48 12.61
N LEU A 60 2.76 4.10 12.13
CA LEU A 60 1.39 3.68 12.42
C LEU A 60 0.51 3.93 11.20
N ILE A 61 -0.13 2.87 10.72
CA ILE A 61 -1.10 2.94 9.64
C ILE A 61 -2.37 2.24 10.10
N ILE A 62 -3.50 2.95 10.03
CA ILE A 62 -4.81 2.40 10.37
C ILE A 62 -5.64 2.30 9.09
N TYR A 63 -5.95 1.08 8.66
CA TYR A 63 -6.77 0.86 7.49
C TYR A 63 -8.21 0.63 7.90
N ASN A 64 -9.12 1.50 7.43
CA ASN A 64 -10.55 1.37 7.59
C ASN A 64 -11.11 0.66 6.35
N LYS A 65 -11.46 -0.61 6.52
CA LYS A 65 -11.97 -1.45 5.43
C LYS A 65 -13.30 -0.94 4.87
N LYS A 66 -14.15 -0.43 5.73
CA LYS A 66 -15.50 0.05 5.37
C LYS A 66 -15.44 1.22 4.40
N ASP A 67 -14.54 2.18 4.66
CA ASP A 67 -14.40 3.40 3.87
C ASP A 67 -13.25 3.34 2.87
N ASP A 68 -12.49 2.23 2.86
CA ASP A 68 -11.29 2.06 2.05
C ASP A 68 -10.31 3.22 2.20
N GLU A 69 -10.02 3.56 3.46
CA GLU A 69 -9.15 4.67 3.81
C GLU A 69 -7.99 4.21 4.69
N TYR A 70 -6.83 4.83 4.47
CA TYR A 70 -5.62 4.63 5.28
C TYR A 70 -5.36 5.90 6.07
N ASN A 71 -5.45 5.83 7.39
CA ASN A 71 -5.14 6.93 8.28
C ASN A 71 -3.74 6.80 8.83
N LEU A 72 -2.96 7.88 8.71
CA LEU A 72 -1.59 7.98 9.21
C LEU A 72 -1.54 9.14 10.19
N PRO A 73 -1.71 8.88 11.50
CA PRO A 73 -1.76 9.96 12.49
C PRO A 73 -0.38 10.53 12.85
N SER A 74 0.70 9.95 12.35
CA SER A 74 2.07 10.39 12.63
C SER A 74 2.85 10.61 11.33
N ASP A 75 4.12 10.99 11.46
CA ASP A 75 5.00 11.23 10.32
C ASP A 75 5.01 10.05 9.36
N PHE A 76 5.01 10.37 8.08
CA PHE A 76 4.98 9.34 7.03
C PHE A 76 5.82 9.77 5.83
N SER A 77 6.11 8.82 4.95
CA SER A 77 6.63 9.08 3.62
C SER A 77 5.87 8.27 2.58
N PHE A 78 5.72 8.84 1.40
CA PHE A 78 5.04 8.19 0.29
C PHE A 78 5.82 8.43 -0.99
N LYS A 79 6.08 7.36 -1.73
CA LYS A 79 6.72 7.41 -3.04
C LYS A 79 5.70 6.96 -4.08
N ASP A 80 5.44 7.80 -5.08
CA ASP A 80 4.53 7.44 -6.16
C ASP A 80 5.25 6.66 -7.29
N GLU A 81 4.52 6.26 -8.29
CA GLU A 81 5.04 5.49 -9.42
C GLU A 81 5.98 6.28 -10.33
N LYS A 82 5.99 7.62 -10.23
CA LYS A 82 6.87 8.51 -10.98
C LYS A 82 8.11 8.92 -10.18
N ASN A 83 8.34 8.29 -9.04
CA ASN A 83 9.45 8.58 -8.12
C ASN A 83 9.38 9.99 -7.51
N ASN A 84 8.20 10.53 -7.34
CA ASN A 84 7.98 11.71 -6.51
C ASN A 84 7.84 11.25 -5.05
N TYR A 85 8.43 12.03 -4.12
CA TYR A 85 8.42 11.72 -2.71
C TYR A 85 7.58 12.73 -1.96
N TYR A 86 6.64 12.24 -1.16
CA TYR A 86 5.76 13.04 -0.33
C TYR A 86 6.04 12.67 1.12
N SER A 87 6.06 13.66 2.01
CA SER A 87 6.12 13.42 3.44
C SER A 87 5.25 14.45 4.16
N GLY A 88 4.92 14.16 5.40
CA GLY A 88 4.10 15.03 6.21
C GLY A 88 4.00 14.55 7.63
N SER A 89 3.27 15.32 8.46
CA SER A 89 3.06 14.98 9.87
C SER A 89 1.86 14.05 10.09
N SER A 90 0.91 14.06 9.17
CA SER A 90 -0.23 13.15 9.18
C SER A 90 -0.87 13.14 7.80
N ALA A 91 -1.64 12.08 7.51
CA ALA A 91 -2.33 11.98 6.23
C ALA A 91 -3.50 11.00 6.28
N LYS A 92 -4.37 11.14 5.30
CA LYS A 92 -5.43 10.18 5.01
C LYS A 92 -5.36 9.87 3.51
N PHE A 93 -5.15 8.60 3.18
CA PHE A 93 -5.12 8.11 1.80
C PHE A 93 -6.38 7.30 1.49
N SER A 94 -6.86 7.38 0.27
CA SER A 94 -8.03 6.64 -0.20
C SER A 94 -7.87 6.20 -1.65
N LYS A 95 -8.80 5.35 -2.11
CA LYS A 95 -8.87 4.90 -3.51
C LYS A 95 -7.57 4.30 -4.03
N ASN A 96 -7.08 3.27 -3.35
CA ASN A 96 -5.83 2.59 -3.73
C ASN A 96 -4.62 3.54 -3.80
N LEU A 97 -4.55 4.48 -2.84
CA LEU A 97 -3.49 5.47 -2.73
C LEU A 97 -3.48 6.49 -3.88
N ASN A 98 -4.62 6.71 -4.53
CA ASN A 98 -4.75 7.70 -5.60
C ASN A 98 -5.18 9.07 -5.09
N SER A 99 -5.72 9.16 -3.89
CA SER A 99 -6.19 10.41 -3.30
C SER A 99 -5.65 10.53 -1.89
N ALA A 100 -5.23 11.73 -1.49
CA ALA A 100 -4.68 11.96 -0.16
C ALA A 100 -4.96 13.37 0.34
N GLU A 101 -5.19 13.46 1.66
CA GLU A 101 -5.16 14.71 2.41
C GLU A 101 -3.94 14.67 3.32
N ILE A 102 -3.04 15.63 3.18
CA ILE A 102 -1.75 15.63 3.87
C ILE A 102 -1.57 16.93 4.66
N GLN A 103 -1.14 16.79 5.92
CA GLN A 103 -0.80 17.93 6.78
C GLN A 103 0.72 18.13 6.79
N ASN A 104 1.14 19.41 6.73
CA ASN A 104 2.56 19.79 6.73
C ASN A 104 3.33 19.05 5.63
N ILE A 105 2.84 19.17 4.40
CA ILE A 105 3.38 18.45 3.26
C ILE A 105 4.76 18.93 2.87
N LYS A 106 5.65 18.00 2.56
CA LYS A 106 6.90 18.21 1.85
C LYS A 106 6.89 17.32 0.62
N LEU A 107 7.05 17.90 -0.54
CA LEU A 107 7.05 17.17 -1.81
C LEU A 107 8.40 17.37 -2.49
N MET A 108 9.05 16.28 -2.83
CA MET A 108 10.24 16.27 -3.65
C MET A 108 9.90 15.61 -4.98
N LEU A 109 9.95 16.36 -6.06
CA LEU A 109 9.67 15.85 -7.39
C LEU A 109 10.88 15.06 -7.92
N ASN A 110 10.62 14.25 -8.93
CA ASN A 110 11.66 13.38 -9.52
C ASN A 110 12.81 14.17 -10.18
N ASP A 111 12.60 15.47 -10.49
CA ASP A 111 13.63 16.36 -11.03
C ASP A 111 14.45 17.05 -9.93
N GLY A 112 14.18 16.78 -8.65
CA GLY A 112 14.84 17.38 -7.51
C GLY A 112 14.19 18.65 -6.98
N SER A 113 13.12 19.16 -7.60
CA SER A 113 12.37 20.31 -7.10
C SER A 113 11.66 19.98 -5.79
N ARG A 114 11.55 20.96 -4.89
CA ARG A 114 10.92 20.79 -3.58
C ARG A 114 9.77 21.77 -3.39
N ILE A 115 8.68 21.26 -2.81
CA ILE A 115 7.50 22.05 -2.46
C ILE A 115 7.17 21.78 -0.99
N VAL A 116 6.90 22.85 -0.23
CA VAL A 116 6.52 22.75 1.18
C VAL A 116 5.23 23.53 1.39
N GLY A 117 4.29 22.93 2.14
CA GLY A 117 3.01 23.53 2.44
C GLY A 117 2.47 23.07 3.77
N LYS A 118 1.41 23.75 4.26
CA LYS A 118 0.75 23.38 5.53
C LYS A 118 -0.24 22.24 5.35
N SER A 119 -0.89 22.15 4.21
CA SER A 119 -1.85 21.09 3.91
C SER A 119 -2.00 20.90 2.41
N ALA A 120 -2.41 19.70 2.05
CA ALA A 120 -2.71 19.34 0.66
C ALA A 120 -3.74 18.21 0.59
#